data_3bc030a1a71665f73480de886e8c8ba5
#
_entry.id   3bc030a1a71665f73480de886e8c8ba5
#
_cell.length_a   1.000
_cell.length_b   1.000
_cell.length_c   1.000
_cell.angle_alpha   90.00
_cell.angle_beta   90.00
_cell.angle_gamma   90.00
#
_symmetry.space_group_name_H-M   'P 1'
#
loop_
_entity.id
_entity.type
_entity.pdbx_description
1 polymer ?
#
loop_
_entity_poly.entity_id
_entity_poly.type
_entity_poly.pdbx_seq_one_letter_code
_entity_poly.pdbx_strand_id
1 'polypeptide(L)'
;MSLCCQQDDRREEVRRVDYLNGLDYVEVLDDQVTLHAYFLGKLPPELQVNQPGLENYFEIEGGQRITDIAIVDVDPFVDPDPERDDFVVIRLDKYGDFSHYTLRLKDVENVDPRYDRAKFNFKVNCPSDLDCAPACDCEPPVLVEPDINYLAKDYQSFRQLILDRLAVLMPDWTERHVPDIGVMLTEILAYTGDYLSYYQDAVATEAYLDTARQRIS
;
A
#
# COMPACT_ATOMS: atom_id res chain seq x y z
N MET A 1 -1.64 -14.09 -1.88
CA MET A 1 -0.35 -13.53 -2.35
C MET A 1 -0.57 -12.03 -2.53
N SER A 2 0.14 -11.19 -1.81
CA SER A 2 -0.04 -9.73 -1.86
C SER A 2 0.34 -9.20 -3.25
N LEU A 3 -0.44 -8.25 -3.77
CA LEU A 3 -0.13 -7.55 -5.03
C LEU A 3 1.26 -6.87 -5.01
N CYS A 4 1.74 -6.47 -3.84
CA CYS A 4 3.09 -5.92 -3.65
C CYS A 4 4.20 -6.94 -3.97
N CYS A 5 4.06 -8.21 -3.55
CA CYS A 5 5.01 -9.25 -3.91
C CYS A 5 5.05 -9.51 -5.43
N GLN A 6 3.91 -9.35 -6.12
CA GLN A 6 3.86 -9.48 -7.58
C GLN A 6 4.51 -8.30 -8.33
N GLN A 7 4.58 -7.12 -7.70
CA GLN A 7 5.29 -5.98 -8.28
C GLN A 7 6.80 -6.15 -8.17
N ASP A 8 7.31 -6.63 -7.04
CA ASP A 8 8.74 -6.88 -6.87
C ASP A 8 9.23 -7.97 -7.84
N ASP A 9 8.48 -9.07 -7.99
CA ASP A 9 8.80 -10.12 -8.95
C ASP A 9 8.82 -9.57 -10.40
N ARG A 10 7.86 -8.71 -10.75
CA ARG A 10 7.79 -8.11 -12.09
C ARG A 10 8.92 -7.13 -12.35
N ARG A 11 9.32 -6.35 -11.35
CA ARG A 11 10.46 -5.43 -11.43
C ARG A 11 11.75 -6.17 -11.74
N GLU A 12 12.00 -7.29 -11.07
CA GLU A 12 13.16 -8.15 -11.35
C GLU A 12 13.08 -8.77 -12.75
N GLU A 13 11.90 -9.17 -13.20
CA GLU A 13 11.72 -9.69 -14.56
C GLU A 13 12.05 -8.65 -15.63
N VAL A 14 11.57 -7.42 -15.48
CA VAL A 14 11.88 -6.31 -16.42
C VAL A 14 13.38 -6.06 -16.45
N ARG A 15 14.06 -6.05 -15.30
CA ARG A 15 15.53 -5.87 -15.22
C ARG A 15 16.32 -7.00 -15.88
N ARG A 16 15.79 -8.22 -15.91
CA ARG A 16 16.46 -9.39 -16.53
C ARG A 16 16.34 -9.42 -18.05
N VAL A 17 15.41 -8.67 -18.59
CA VAL A 17 15.06 -8.71 -20.02
C VAL A 17 15.64 -7.49 -20.72
N ASP A 18 16.75 -7.64 -21.42
CA ASP A 18 17.53 -6.56 -22.04
C ASP A 18 16.75 -5.63 -22.99
N TYR A 19 15.60 -6.08 -23.51
CA TYR A 19 14.78 -5.27 -24.42
C TYR A 19 13.59 -4.58 -23.77
N LEU A 20 13.34 -4.81 -22.47
CA LEU A 20 12.20 -4.23 -21.77
C LEU A 20 12.70 -3.23 -20.71
N ASN A 21 12.02 -2.11 -20.61
CA ASN A 21 12.42 -1.03 -19.70
C ASN A 21 11.21 -0.35 -19.06
N GLY A 22 11.43 0.64 -18.23
CA GLY A 22 10.40 1.46 -17.62
C GLY A 22 10.94 2.39 -16.55
N LEU A 23 10.09 3.30 -16.09
CA LEU A 23 10.37 4.17 -14.95
C LEU A 23 10.29 3.37 -13.65
N ASP A 24 11.30 3.48 -12.82
CA ASP A 24 11.32 2.90 -11.49
C ASP A 24 10.72 3.88 -10.46
N TYR A 25 11.38 5.02 -10.30
CA TYR A 25 10.92 6.08 -9.40
C TYR A 25 11.41 7.45 -9.86
N VAL A 26 10.84 8.49 -9.26
CA VAL A 26 11.23 9.89 -9.50
C VAL A 26 11.64 10.51 -8.18
N GLU A 27 12.82 11.09 -8.16
CA GLU A 27 13.35 11.87 -7.05
C GLU A 27 13.25 13.36 -7.36
N VAL A 28 12.73 14.15 -6.43
CA VAL A 28 12.67 15.61 -6.53
C VAL A 28 13.84 16.18 -5.76
N LEU A 29 14.68 16.99 -6.40
CA LEU A 29 15.82 17.63 -5.75
C LEU A 29 15.39 18.79 -4.83
N ASP A 30 16.33 19.24 -4.00
CA ASP A 30 16.10 20.32 -3.03
C ASP A 30 15.65 21.65 -3.66
N ASP A 31 15.99 21.89 -4.92
CA ASP A 31 15.58 23.08 -5.69
C ASP A 31 14.10 23.04 -6.09
N GLN A 32 13.45 21.90 -5.92
CA GLN A 32 12.02 21.65 -6.23
C GLN A 32 11.63 21.84 -7.69
N VAL A 33 12.58 22.06 -8.59
CA VAL A 33 12.37 22.24 -10.04
C VAL A 33 13.16 21.25 -10.88
N THR A 34 14.04 20.46 -10.25
CA THR A 34 14.79 19.40 -10.91
C THR A 34 14.33 18.03 -10.41
N LEU A 35 14.02 17.15 -11.36
CA LEU A 35 13.65 15.77 -11.09
C LEU A 35 14.72 14.83 -11.63
N HIS A 36 15.04 13.79 -10.89
CA HIS A 36 15.78 12.63 -11.38
C HIS A 36 14.80 11.48 -11.60
N ALA A 37 14.59 11.10 -12.84
CA ALA A 37 13.73 9.97 -13.20
C ALA A 37 14.61 8.73 -13.44
N TYR A 38 14.58 7.77 -12.52
CA TYR A 38 15.35 6.54 -12.60
C TYR A 38 14.61 5.49 -13.39
N PHE A 39 15.38 4.77 -14.22
CA PHE A 39 14.87 3.68 -15.04
C PHE A 39 15.21 2.32 -14.45
N LEU A 40 14.49 1.29 -14.84
CA LEU A 40 14.79 -0.09 -14.51
C LEU A 40 15.95 -0.60 -15.38
N GLY A 41 17.17 -0.26 -14.98
CA GLY A 41 18.38 -0.60 -15.73
C GLY A 41 18.87 0.53 -16.63
N LYS A 42 19.21 0.22 -17.88
CA LYS A 42 19.78 1.19 -18.82
C LYS A 42 18.68 1.98 -19.56
N LEU A 43 18.97 3.22 -19.93
CA LEU A 43 18.04 4.04 -20.70
C LEU A 43 17.68 3.40 -22.05
N PRO A 44 16.43 3.53 -22.51
CA PRO A 44 16.04 3.21 -23.88
C PRO A 44 16.91 3.97 -24.89
N PRO A 45 17.22 3.40 -26.08
CA PRO A 45 18.11 4.02 -27.06
C PRO A 45 17.69 5.44 -27.47
N GLU A 46 16.40 5.72 -27.49
CA GLU A 46 15.83 7.02 -27.85
C GLU A 46 16.16 8.10 -26.81
N LEU A 47 16.41 7.69 -25.55
CA LEU A 47 16.68 8.58 -24.44
C LEU A 47 18.16 8.63 -24.03
N GLN A 48 19.05 7.87 -24.68
CA GLN A 48 20.48 7.83 -24.30
C GLN A 48 21.29 9.03 -24.75
N VAL A 49 20.83 9.73 -25.78
CA VAL A 49 21.56 10.85 -26.37
C VAL A 49 20.78 12.13 -26.17
N ASN A 50 21.48 13.15 -25.66
CA ASN A 50 20.88 14.48 -25.55
C ASN A 50 20.61 15.02 -26.96
N GLN A 51 19.34 15.18 -27.32
CA GLN A 51 18.84 15.65 -28.59
C GLN A 51 17.63 16.58 -28.39
N PRO A 52 17.40 17.54 -29.27
CA PRO A 52 16.21 18.39 -29.19
C PRO A 52 14.94 17.58 -29.28
N GLY A 53 13.99 17.86 -28.40
CA GLY A 53 12.68 17.19 -28.39
C GLY A 53 12.55 16.04 -27.38
N LEU A 54 13.58 15.78 -26.55
CA LEU A 54 13.49 14.77 -25.48
C LEU A 54 12.35 15.07 -24.50
N GLU A 55 12.00 16.32 -24.30
CA GLU A 55 10.90 16.75 -23.46
C GLU A 55 9.54 16.16 -23.90
N ASN A 56 9.39 15.84 -25.18
CA ASN A 56 8.13 15.28 -25.71
C ASN A 56 7.88 13.84 -25.30
N TYR A 57 8.92 13.11 -24.86
CA TYR A 57 8.79 11.76 -24.35
C TYR A 57 8.24 11.68 -22.92
N PHE A 58 8.13 12.84 -22.25
CA PHE A 58 7.71 12.92 -20.87
C PHE A 58 6.47 13.81 -20.70
N GLU A 59 5.58 13.42 -19.83
CA GLU A 59 4.41 14.21 -19.44
C GLU A 59 4.23 14.15 -17.92
N ILE A 60 3.90 15.30 -17.34
CA ILE A 60 3.57 15.40 -15.92
C ILE A 60 2.07 15.62 -15.80
N GLU A 61 1.41 14.70 -15.10
CA GLU A 61 -0.02 14.77 -14.80
C GLU A 61 -0.21 14.89 -13.28
N GLY A 62 -1.30 15.51 -12.85
CA GLY A 62 -1.68 15.62 -11.43
C GLY A 62 -1.60 17.03 -10.89
N GLY A 63 -1.48 17.13 -9.55
CA GLY A 63 -1.58 18.40 -8.87
C GLY A 63 -3.01 18.76 -8.47
N GLN A 64 -3.17 19.47 -7.35
CA GLN A 64 -4.48 19.98 -6.91
C GLN A 64 -4.60 21.48 -7.09
N ARG A 65 -3.55 22.24 -6.82
CA ARG A 65 -3.50 23.68 -6.93
C ARG A 65 -2.64 24.15 -8.11
N ILE A 66 -1.58 23.40 -8.40
CA ILE A 66 -0.63 23.67 -9.47
C ILE A 66 -0.68 22.46 -10.40
N THR A 67 -1.39 22.59 -11.53
CA THR A 67 -1.65 21.47 -12.46
C THR A 67 -0.86 21.57 -13.75
N ASP A 68 -0.39 22.76 -14.11
CA ASP A 68 0.25 23.03 -15.42
C ASP A 68 1.76 23.19 -15.26
N ILE A 69 2.45 22.09 -14.94
CA ILE A 69 3.92 22.06 -14.85
C ILE A 69 4.47 21.63 -16.19
N ALA A 70 5.27 22.52 -16.82
CA ALA A 70 5.92 22.23 -18.08
C ALA A 70 7.35 21.73 -17.88
N ILE A 71 7.75 20.78 -18.70
CA ILE A 71 9.14 20.32 -18.80
C ILE A 71 9.89 21.29 -19.73
N VAL A 72 10.97 21.85 -19.23
CA VAL A 72 11.78 22.85 -19.95
C VAL A 72 12.97 22.19 -20.64
N ASP A 73 13.59 21.23 -19.98
CA ASP A 73 14.82 20.61 -20.43
C ASP A 73 14.95 19.19 -19.91
N VAL A 74 15.60 18.31 -20.66
CA VAL A 74 15.77 16.91 -20.34
C VAL A 74 17.18 16.46 -20.71
N ASP A 75 17.98 16.10 -19.72
CA ASP A 75 19.36 15.64 -19.87
C ASP A 75 19.48 14.17 -19.45
N PRO A 76 19.83 13.24 -20.35
CA PRO A 76 20.07 11.85 -19.99
C PRO A 76 21.40 11.66 -19.27
N PHE A 77 21.39 10.84 -18.23
CA PHE A 77 22.59 10.40 -17.52
C PHE A 77 22.75 8.89 -17.64
N VAL A 78 23.77 8.48 -18.39
CA VAL A 78 24.11 7.07 -18.57
C VAL A 78 25.27 6.73 -17.62
N ASP A 79 25.02 5.86 -16.63
CA ASP A 79 26.08 5.42 -15.73
C ASP A 79 27.04 4.45 -16.48
N PRO A 80 28.36 4.66 -16.36
CA PRO A 80 29.36 3.78 -16.98
C PRO A 80 29.35 2.36 -16.37
N ASP A 81 28.82 2.18 -15.17
CA ASP A 81 28.68 0.89 -14.53
C ASP A 81 27.41 0.17 -15.07
N PRO A 82 27.55 -1.00 -15.69
CA PRO A 82 26.41 -1.74 -16.23
C PRO A 82 25.43 -2.23 -15.17
N GLU A 83 25.86 -2.35 -13.90
CA GLU A 83 25.00 -2.80 -12.79
C GLU A 83 24.15 -1.67 -12.17
N ARG A 84 24.49 -0.42 -12.50
CA ARG A 84 23.74 0.74 -12.01
C ARG A 84 22.66 1.18 -12.98
N ASP A 85 21.56 1.63 -12.40
CA ASP A 85 20.44 2.17 -13.15
C ASP A 85 20.80 3.53 -13.74
N ASP A 86 20.38 3.78 -14.97
CA ASP A 86 20.49 5.08 -15.61
C ASP A 86 19.31 5.97 -15.16
N PHE A 87 19.48 7.26 -15.26
CA PHE A 87 18.42 8.22 -14.97
C PHE A 87 18.42 9.39 -15.95
N VAL A 88 17.32 10.12 -15.95
CA VAL A 88 17.17 11.36 -16.75
C VAL A 88 16.95 12.51 -15.80
N VAL A 89 17.69 13.60 -16.01
CA VAL A 89 17.50 14.87 -15.30
C VAL A 89 16.46 15.69 -16.05
N ILE A 90 15.34 15.98 -15.41
CA ILE A 90 14.23 16.74 -15.97
C ILE A 90 14.14 18.07 -15.25
N ARG A 91 14.18 19.17 -15.97
CA ARG A 91 14.00 20.52 -15.43
C ARG A 91 12.62 21.05 -15.74
N LEU A 92 11.99 21.60 -14.71
CA LEU A 92 10.64 22.13 -14.74
C LEU A 92 10.63 23.66 -14.82
N ASP A 93 9.56 24.24 -15.33
CA ASP A 93 9.32 25.68 -15.35
C ASP A 93 9.01 26.26 -13.98
N LYS A 94 8.45 25.46 -13.09
CA LYS A 94 8.03 25.83 -11.74
C LYS A 94 7.93 24.61 -10.83
N TYR A 95 7.96 24.82 -9.51
CA TYR A 95 7.70 23.79 -8.53
C TYR A 95 6.19 23.49 -8.41
N GLY A 96 5.86 22.29 -7.97
CA GLY A 96 4.48 21.86 -7.70
C GLY A 96 4.03 22.07 -6.26
N ASP A 97 2.80 21.67 -5.98
CA ASP A 97 2.26 21.63 -4.63
C ASP A 97 2.55 20.26 -3.95
N PHE A 98 2.07 20.08 -2.70
CA PHE A 98 2.28 18.83 -1.95
C PHE A 98 1.39 17.67 -2.39
N SER A 99 0.61 17.83 -3.43
CA SER A 99 -0.21 16.75 -3.95
C SER A 99 0.62 15.74 -4.76
N HIS A 100 -0.02 14.67 -5.21
CA HIS A 100 0.63 13.66 -6.01
C HIS A 100 0.65 14.07 -7.48
N TYR A 101 1.82 13.90 -8.08
CA TYR A 101 2.05 14.02 -9.51
C TYR A 101 2.46 12.67 -10.07
N THR A 102 2.32 12.52 -11.36
CA THR A 102 2.71 11.32 -12.09
C THR A 102 3.54 11.74 -13.30
N LEU A 103 4.77 11.28 -13.38
CA LEU A 103 5.58 11.35 -14.57
C LEU A 103 5.25 10.18 -15.47
N ARG A 104 4.88 10.43 -16.70
CA ARG A 104 4.52 9.42 -17.70
C ARG A 104 5.45 9.47 -18.89
N LEU A 105 5.84 8.28 -19.39
CA LEU A 105 6.54 8.13 -20.67
C LEU A 105 5.54 8.08 -21.82
N LYS A 106 5.89 8.76 -22.91
CA LYS A 106 5.14 8.77 -24.16
C LYS A 106 6.03 8.32 -25.31
N ASP A 107 5.48 7.55 -26.23
CA ASP A 107 6.11 7.19 -27.50
C ASP A 107 7.54 6.61 -27.39
N VAL A 108 7.86 5.96 -26.25
CA VAL A 108 9.10 5.21 -26.03
C VAL A 108 8.84 3.74 -26.30
N GLU A 109 9.66 3.14 -27.16
CA GLU A 109 9.53 1.72 -27.49
C GLU A 109 9.98 0.82 -26.33
N ASN A 110 9.41 -0.39 -26.25
CA ASN A 110 9.82 -1.42 -25.30
C ASN A 110 9.70 -1.04 -23.82
N VAL A 111 8.75 -0.18 -23.47
CA VAL A 111 8.40 0.14 -22.07
C VAL A 111 7.32 -0.81 -21.58
N ASP A 112 7.53 -1.39 -20.39
CA ASP A 112 6.50 -2.19 -19.75
C ASP A 112 5.30 -1.30 -19.36
N PRO A 113 4.05 -1.67 -19.69
CA PRO A 113 2.87 -0.87 -19.40
C PRO A 113 2.61 -0.60 -17.92
N ARG A 114 3.26 -1.33 -17.01
CA ARG A 114 3.18 -1.08 -15.56
C ARG A 114 4.21 -0.07 -15.08
N TYR A 115 5.25 0.13 -15.87
CA TYR A 115 6.37 1.03 -15.59
C TYR A 115 6.44 2.18 -16.61
N ASP A 116 5.33 2.47 -17.31
CA ASP A 116 5.18 3.63 -18.18
C ASP A 116 5.05 4.95 -17.42
N ARG A 117 4.87 4.86 -16.08
CA ARG A 117 4.65 6.00 -15.21
C ARG A 117 5.19 5.79 -13.80
N ALA A 118 5.63 6.88 -13.15
CA ALA A 118 6.05 6.90 -11.77
C ALA A 118 5.39 8.05 -11.01
N LYS A 119 4.92 7.79 -9.80
CA LYS A 119 4.30 8.80 -8.92
C LYS A 119 5.37 9.52 -8.11
N PHE A 120 5.22 10.82 -7.92
CA PHE A 120 6.08 11.63 -7.07
C PHE A 120 5.31 12.78 -6.42
N ASN A 121 5.94 13.49 -5.49
CA ASN A 121 5.39 14.70 -4.90
C ASN A 121 6.52 15.71 -4.61
N PHE A 122 6.19 16.97 -4.60
CA PHE A 122 7.11 18.03 -4.21
C PHE A 122 7.09 18.16 -2.69
N LYS A 123 8.17 17.71 -2.02
CA LYS A 123 8.34 17.84 -0.58
C LYS A 123 9.27 18.99 -0.28
N VAL A 124 8.78 20.05 0.35
CA VAL A 124 9.64 21.14 0.80
C VAL A 124 10.32 20.70 2.10
N ASN A 125 11.66 20.62 2.09
CA ASN A 125 12.52 20.43 3.26
C ASN A 125 12.07 19.30 4.21
N CYS A 126 11.66 18.17 3.69
CA CYS A 126 11.54 16.97 4.49
C CYS A 126 12.81 16.13 4.31
N PRO A 127 13.81 16.25 5.18
CA PRO A 127 14.93 15.34 5.19
C PRO A 127 14.42 14.02 5.78
N SER A 128 13.64 13.28 5.04
CA SER A 128 13.29 11.94 5.48
C SER A 128 14.22 10.96 4.77
N ASP A 129 15.19 10.46 5.52
CA ASP A 129 15.85 9.18 5.23
C ASP A 129 14.84 8.01 5.30
N LEU A 130 13.60 8.32 5.63
CA LEU A 130 12.46 7.41 5.57
C LEU A 130 11.91 7.48 4.16
N ASP A 131 12.27 6.48 3.43
CA ASP A 131 11.83 6.06 2.14
C ASP A 131 10.60 6.79 1.58
N CYS A 132 10.83 7.48 0.50
CA CYS A 132 9.79 8.07 -0.32
C CYS A 132 9.29 7.11 -1.40
N ALA A 133 9.61 5.81 -1.30
CA ALA A 133 8.91 4.83 -2.10
C ALA A 133 7.41 5.03 -1.86
N PRO A 134 6.60 5.20 -2.90
CA PRO A 134 5.16 5.28 -2.73
C PRO A 134 4.75 4.04 -1.95
N ALA A 135 4.20 4.23 -0.75
CA ALA A 135 3.56 3.13 -0.05
C ALA A 135 2.67 2.46 -1.09
N CYS A 136 2.92 1.17 -1.35
CA CYS A 136 2.05 0.42 -2.24
C CYS A 136 0.62 0.73 -1.83
N ASP A 137 -0.10 1.48 -2.66
CA ASP A 137 -1.53 1.66 -2.54
C ASP A 137 -2.15 0.32 -2.96
N CYS A 138 -1.91 -0.68 -2.13
CA CYS A 138 -2.64 -1.92 -2.23
C CYS A 138 -4.06 -1.55 -1.84
N GLU A 139 -5.00 -1.62 -2.77
CA GLU A 139 -6.40 -1.69 -2.38
C GLU A 139 -6.48 -2.69 -1.24
N PRO A 140 -7.00 -2.29 -0.07
CA PRO A 140 -7.13 -3.23 1.04
C PRO A 140 -7.85 -4.45 0.47
N PRO A 141 -7.36 -5.66 0.77
CA PRO A 141 -8.02 -6.87 0.30
C PRO A 141 -9.49 -6.71 0.66
N VAL A 142 -10.36 -6.93 -0.32
CA VAL A 142 -11.81 -6.96 -0.06
C VAL A 142 -11.98 -7.92 1.10
N LEU A 143 -12.21 -7.35 2.29
CA LEU A 143 -12.46 -8.14 3.48
C LEU A 143 -13.76 -8.88 3.18
N VAL A 144 -13.63 -10.14 2.81
CA VAL A 144 -14.77 -11.04 2.78
C VAL A 144 -15.33 -10.98 4.19
N GLU A 145 -16.53 -10.42 4.33
CA GLU A 145 -17.18 -10.35 5.64
C GLU A 145 -17.16 -11.75 6.24
N PRO A 146 -16.58 -11.93 7.42
CA PRO A 146 -16.56 -13.23 8.06
C PRO A 146 -17.99 -13.70 8.30
N ASP A 147 -18.25 -14.97 8.08
CA ASP A 147 -19.55 -15.59 8.42
C ASP A 147 -19.69 -15.61 9.94
N ILE A 148 -20.40 -14.60 10.48
CA ILE A 148 -20.50 -14.39 11.92
C ILE A 148 -21.50 -15.39 12.51
N ASN A 149 -21.00 -16.35 13.27
CA ASN A 149 -21.84 -17.29 14.00
C ASN A 149 -22.36 -16.68 15.31
N TYR A 150 -23.61 -16.24 15.32
CA TYR A 150 -24.27 -15.68 16.50
C TYR A 150 -24.73 -16.73 17.54
N LEU A 151 -24.50 -18.02 17.30
CA LEU A 151 -24.83 -19.11 18.23
C LEU A 151 -23.67 -19.46 19.17
N ALA A 152 -22.90 -18.47 19.56
CA ALA A 152 -21.80 -18.63 20.50
C ALA A 152 -22.32 -19.10 21.88
N LYS A 153 -21.68 -20.12 22.45
CA LYS A 153 -22.04 -20.68 23.76
C LYS A 153 -20.88 -20.88 24.71
N ASP A 154 -19.67 -20.94 24.20
CA ASP A 154 -18.44 -21.18 24.97
C ASP A 154 -17.44 -20.05 24.77
N TYR A 155 -16.41 -20.01 25.60
CA TYR A 155 -15.36 -18.98 25.54
C TYR A 155 -14.74 -18.81 24.14
N GLN A 156 -14.46 -19.91 23.44
CA GLN A 156 -13.81 -19.86 22.14
C GLN A 156 -14.75 -19.26 21.09
N SER A 157 -16.01 -19.69 21.09
CA SER A 157 -17.01 -19.18 20.15
C SER A 157 -17.36 -17.72 20.43
N PHE A 158 -17.45 -17.29 21.70
CA PHE A 158 -17.62 -15.85 22.02
C PHE A 158 -16.41 -15.02 21.61
N ARG A 159 -15.20 -15.52 21.86
CA ARG A 159 -13.97 -14.84 21.45
C ARG A 159 -13.93 -14.67 19.93
N GLN A 160 -14.22 -15.71 19.18
CA GLN A 160 -14.25 -15.65 17.72
C GLN A 160 -15.31 -14.67 17.22
N LEU A 161 -16.53 -14.75 17.74
CA LEU A 161 -17.64 -13.84 17.42
C LEU A 161 -17.26 -12.37 17.63
N ILE A 162 -16.61 -12.04 18.76
CA ILE A 162 -16.19 -10.66 19.06
C ILE A 162 -15.13 -10.22 18.08
N LEU A 163 -14.11 -11.05 17.80
CA LEU A 163 -13.04 -10.72 16.87
C LEU A 163 -13.56 -10.53 15.43
N ASP A 164 -14.45 -11.41 14.97
CA ASP A 164 -15.07 -11.31 13.65
C ASP A 164 -15.90 -10.02 13.54
N ARG A 165 -16.62 -9.68 14.61
CA ARG A 165 -17.39 -8.44 14.64
C ARG A 165 -16.52 -7.20 14.68
N LEU A 166 -15.41 -7.22 15.41
CA LEU A 166 -14.44 -6.13 15.44
C LEU A 166 -13.78 -5.94 14.09
N ALA A 167 -13.44 -7.01 13.37
CA ALA A 167 -12.88 -6.93 12.03
C ALA A 167 -13.79 -6.18 11.03
N VAL A 168 -15.12 -6.30 11.21
CA VAL A 168 -16.09 -5.59 10.36
C VAL A 168 -16.31 -4.15 10.83
N LEU A 169 -16.43 -3.92 12.15
CA LEU A 169 -16.76 -2.61 12.70
C LEU A 169 -15.54 -1.66 12.78
N MET A 170 -14.35 -2.21 12.95
CA MET A 170 -13.10 -1.49 13.14
C MET A 170 -12.01 -2.06 12.22
N PRO A 171 -12.08 -1.85 10.91
CA PRO A 171 -11.11 -2.41 9.95
C PRO A 171 -9.67 -1.94 10.22
N ASP A 172 -9.50 -0.77 10.83
CA ASP A 172 -8.20 -0.21 11.19
C ASP A 172 -7.63 -0.76 12.51
N TRP A 173 -8.33 -1.69 13.16
CA TRP A 173 -7.86 -2.28 14.41
C TRP A 173 -6.69 -3.24 14.17
N THR A 174 -5.52 -2.88 14.68
CA THR A 174 -4.25 -3.58 14.44
C THR A 174 -3.73 -4.40 15.62
N GLU A 175 -4.37 -4.30 16.80
CA GLU A 175 -3.97 -5.05 17.98
C GLU A 175 -4.14 -6.55 17.77
N ARG A 176 -3.07 -7.32 17.94
CA ARG A 176 -3.07 -8.77 17.67
C ARG A 176 -2.32 -9.61 18.70
N HIS A 177 -1.66 -8.94 19.65
CA HIS A 177 -0.85 -9.61 20.65
C HIS A 177 -1.60 -9.76 21.98
N VAL A 178 -1.34 -10.84 22.68
CA VAL A 178 -1.99 -11.15 23.97
C VAL A 178 -1.91 -10.00 24.99
N PRO A 179 -0.79 -9.26 25.12
CA PRO A 179 -0.71 -8.12 26.05
C PRO A 179 -1.43 -6.86 25.59
N ASP A 180 -1.98 -6.82 24.38
CA ASP A 180 -2.67 -5.66 23.86
C ASP A 180 -3.99 -5.46 24.62
N ILE A 181 -4.34 -4.22 24.96
CA ILE A 181 -5.49 -3.88 25.78
C ILE A 181 -6.79 -4.32 25.09
N GLY A 182 -6.95 -4.13 23.80
CA GLY A 182 -8.14 -4.53 23.06
C GLY A 182 -8.31 -6.04 23.01
N VAL A 183 -7.23 -6.80 22.85
CA VAL A 183 -7.25 -8.26 22.90
C VAL A 183 -7.64 -8.73 24.31
N MET A 184 -7.06 -8.15 25.35
CA MET A 184 -7.39 -8.48 26.73
C MET A 184 -8.89 -8.21 27.06
N LEU A 185 -9.43 -7.06 26.60
CA LEU A 185 -10.85 -6.75 26.77
C LEU A 185 -11.74 -7.76 26.05
N THR A 186 -11.36 -8.17 24.85
CA THR A 186 -12.07 -9.21 24.07
C THR A 186 -12.12 -10.53 24.83
N GLU A 187 -11.02 -10.94 25.46
CA GLU A 187 -10.94 -12.16 26.24
C GLU A 187 -11.79 -12.10 27.52
N ILE A 188 -11.78 -10.96 28.22
CA ILE A 188 -12.65 -10.75 29.39
C ILE A 188 -14.14 -10.83 29.01
N LEU A 189 -14.52 -10.21 27.89
CA LEU A 189 -15.89 -10.25 27.40
C LEU A 189 -16.29 -11.67 26.97
N ALA A 190 -15.41 -12.39 26.29
CA ALA A 190 -15.65 -13.78 25.89
C ALA A 190 -15.82 -14.69 27.11
N TYR A 191 -14.98 -14.55 28.14
CA TYR A 191 -15.12 -15.29 29.41
C TYR A 191 -16.43 -14.95 30.13
N THR A 192 -16.81 -13.67 30.15
CA THR A 192 -18.09 -13.25 30.75
C THR A 192 -19.28 -13.84 30.00
N GLY A 193 -19.20 -13.88 28.65
CA GLY A 193 -20.21 -14.51 27.80
C GLY A 193 -20.39 -16.02 28.10
N ASP A 194 -19.27 -16.73 28.18
CA ASP A 194 -19.25 -18.16 28.54
C ASP A 194 -19.88 -18.42 29.93
N TYR A 195 -19.49 -17.62 30.92
CA TYR A 195 -20.04 -17.69 32.26
C TYR A 195 -21.56 -17.46 32.30
N LEU A 196 -22.04 -16.43 31.58
CA LEU A 196 -23.48 -16.15 31.49
C LEU A 196 -24.24 -17.28 30.75
N SER A 197 -23.68 -17.80 29.66
CA SER A 197 -24.25 -18.92 28.91
C SER A 197 -24.39 -20.15 29.79
N TYR A 198 -23.37 -20.47 30.60
CA TYR A 198 -23.42 -21.57 31.55
C TYR A 198 -24.56 -21.42 32.58
N TYR A 199 -24.72 -20.22 33.16
CA TYR A 199 -25.83 -19.95 34.08
C TYR A 199 -27.18 -19.99 33.40
N GLN A 200 -27.29 -19.52 32.18
CA GLN A 200 -28.53 -19.58 31.41
C GLN A 200 -28.93 -21.03 31.14
N ASP A 201 -28.00 -21.89 30.78
CA ASP A 201 -28.26 -23.31 30.56
C ASP A 201 -28.61 -24.03 31.90
N ALA A 202 -27.96 -23.65 32.99
CA ALA A 202 -28.28 -24.18 34.31
C ALA A 202 -29.71 -23.80 34.73
N VAL A 203 -30.09 -22.55 34.59
CA VAL A 203 -31.47 -22.08 34.90
C VAL A 203 -32.49 -22.75 33.99
N ALA A 204 -32.19 -22.89 32.68
CA ALA A 204 -33.09 -23.57 31.75
C ALA A 204 -33.28 -25.07 32.14
N THR A 205 -32.22 -25.73 32.60
CA THR A 205 -32.27 -27.13 33.05
C THR A 205 -33.09 -27.27 34.34
N GLU A 206 -32.95 -26.32 35.26
CA GLU A 206 -33.69 -26.33 36.55
C GLU A 206 -35.18 -25.89 36.40
N ALA A 207 -35.54 -25.29 35.27
CA ALA A 207 -36.91 -24.83 35.00
C ALA A 207 -37.89 -25.99 34.78
N TYR A 208 -37.41 -27.20 34.48
CA TYR A 208 -38.23 -28.38 34.27
C TYR A 208 -38.13 -29.33 35.47
N LEU A 209 -39.29 -29.74 36.03
CA LEU A 209 -39.36 -30.64 37.18
C LEU A 209 -38.67 -31.99 36.96
N ASP A 210 -38.65 -32.48 35.73
CA ASP A 210 -38.00 -33.75 35.37
C ASP A 210 -36.47 -33.69 35.36
N THR A 211 -35.92 -32.49 35.20
CA THR A 211 -34.46 -32.25 35.08
C THR A 211 -33.89 -31.55 36.31
N ALA A 212 -34.76 -31.01 37.19
CA ALA A 212 -34.32 -30.30 38.38
C ALA A 212 -33.56 -31.22 39.33
N ARG A 213 -32.32 -30.87 39.65
CA ARG A 213 -31.42 -31.64 40.51
C ARG A 213 -31.53 -31.30 41.99
N GLN A 214 -32.07 -30.15 42.33
CA GLN A 214 -32.22 -29.70 43.70
C GLN A 214 -33.69 -29.52 44.06
N ARG A 215 -34.11 -30.11 45.18
CA ARG A 215 -35.40 -29.77 45.78
C ARG A 215 -35.33 -28.37 46.35
N ILE A 216 -36.16 -27.48 45.84
CA ILE A 216 -36.42 -26.20 46.51
C ILE A 216 -37.23 -26.56 47.74
N SER A 217 -36.61 -26.44 48.92
CA SER A 217 -37.30 -26.60 50.23
C SER A 217 -37.96 -25.26 50.60
#